data_332f14e0595cf19321c760533da5706b
#
_entry.id   332f14e0595cf19321c760533da5706b
#
_cell.length_a   1.000
_cell.length_b   1.000
_cell.length_c   1.000
_cell.angle_alpha   90.00
_cell.angle_beta   90.00
_cell.angle_gamma   90.00
#
_symmetry.space_group_name_H-M   'P 1'
#
loop_
_entity.id
_entity.type
_entity.pdbx_description
1 polymer ?
#
loop_
_entity_poly.entity_id
_entity_poly.type
_entity_poly.pdbx_seq_one_letter_code
_entity_poly.pdbx_strand_id
1 'polypeptide(L)'
;MDKSVFDRHHIQFDTEAKTQKEAFHVIAHAAYEAGFVKNENAYFEGMCEREKEATTGFQDGIAIPHSKHATCIKPGIFLVKFEHPIAWNALDGEPVQVALGLTIPEDGGDVHLRILSKLARKMISEEFRTALKTGTDVEALYEVIAAVELEAIDSYEENACVFSYTLGL
;
A
#
# COMPACT_ATOMS: atom_id res chain seq x y z
N MET A 1 12.78 7.54 2.39
CA MET A 1 11.52 7.27 3.10
C MET A 1 11.76 7.29 4.60
N ASP A 2 10.90 7.97 5.34
CA ASP A 2 10.99 8.07 6.79
C ASP A 2 10.79 6.69 7.44
N LYS A 3 11.68 6.31 8.35
CA LYS A 3 11.60 5.03 9.05
C LYS A 3 10.37 4.89 9.96
N SER A 4 9.77 6.01 10.36
CA SER A 4 8.52 5.98 11.12
C SER A 4 7.32 5.59 10.27
N VAL A 5 7.45 5.66 8.95
CA VAL A 5 6.41 5.29 7.98
C VAL A 5 6.65 3.88 7.46
N PHE A 6 7.91 3.53 7.21
CA PHE A 6 8.26 2.27 6.60
C PHE A 6 9.64 1.81 7.06
N ASP A 7 9.74 0.57 7.53
CA ASP A 7 11.01 -0.06 7.81
C ASP A 7 10.94 -1.56 7.48
N ARG A 8 12.02 -2.29 7.77
CA ARG A 8 12.15 -3.72 7.41
C ARG A 8 11.07 -4.59 8.04
N HIS A 9 10.57 -4.21 9.22
CA HIS A 9 9.52 -4.96 9.92
C HIS A 9 8.16 -4.85 9.25
N HIS A 10 8.01 -3.90 8.32
CA HIS A 10 6.77 -3.71 7.56
C HIS A 10 6.72 -4.55 6.28
N ILE A 11 7.71 -5.43 6.09
CA ILE A 11 7.78 -6.29 4.90
C ILE A 11 7.50 -7.73 5.32
N GLN A 12 6.57 -8.36 4.60
CA GLN A 12 6.17 -9.74 4.89
C GLN A 12 6.02 -10.54 3.61
N PHE A 13 6.53 -11.76 3.63
CA PHE A 13 6.28 -12.76 2.58
C PHE A 13 5.17 -13.67 3.09
N ASP A 14 4.03 -13.64 2.39
CA ASP A 14 2.87 -14.42 2.79
C ASP A 14 2.72 -15.66 1.90
N THR A 15 2.54 -16.83 2.53
CA THR A 15 2.41 -18.10 1.84
C THR A 15 1.00 -18.67 1.88
N GLU A 16 0.08 -18.02 2.58
CA GLU A 16 -1.23 -18.58 2.90
C GLU A 16 -2.39 -17.92 2.15
N ALA A 17 -2.36 -16.61 1.99
CA ALA A 17 -3.49 -15.87 1.43
C ALA A 17 -3.72 -16.23 -0.04
N LYS A 18 -4.98 -16.49 -0.38
CA LYS A 18 -5.43 -16.82 -1.74
C LYS A 18 -6.57 -15.93 -2.22
N THR A 19 -7.15 -15.14 -1.33
CA THR A 19 -8.25 -14.23 -1.65
C THR A 19 -7.91 -12.81 -1.20
N GLN A 20 -8.60 -11.84 -1.78
CA GLN A 20 -8.41 -10.43 -1.41
C GLN A 20 -8.70 -10.21 0.07
N LYS A 21 -9.76 -10.81 0.61
CA LYS A 21 -10.09 -10.68 2.04
C LYS A 21 -8.98 -11.25 2.92
N GLU A 22 -8.43 -12.39 2.56
CA GLU A 22 -7.30 -12.97 3.29
C GLU A 22 -6.08 -12.05 3.24
N ALA A 23 -5.82 -11.45 2.06
CA ALA A 23 -4.75 -10.49 1.91
C ALA A 23 -4.96 -9.26 2.83
N PHE A 24 -6.19 -8.75 2.90
CA PHE A 24 -6.53 -7.64 3.79
C PHE A 24 -6.33 -8.00 5.26
N HIS A 25 -6.65 -9.24 5.65
CA HIS A 25 -6.38 -9.71 7.01
C HIS A 25 -4.88 -9.73 7.33
N VAL A 26 -4.06 -10.17 6.39
CA VAL A 26 -2.59 -10.17 6.55
C VAL A 26 -2.09 -8.74 6.78
N ILE A 27 -2.54 -7.81 5.96
CA ILE A 27 -2.13 -6.41 6.06
C ILE A 27 -2.61 -5.80 7.38
N ALA A 28 -3.86 -6.02 7.74
CA ALA A 28 -4.44 -5.47 8.97
C ALA A 28 -3.72 -5.99 10.21
N HIS A 29 -3.38 -7.28 10.22
CA HIS A 29 -2.64 -7.87 11.32
C HIS A 29 -1.24 -7.26 11.43
N ALA A 30 -0.54 -7.09 10.33
CA ALA A 30 0.78 -6.49 10.31
C ALA A 30 0.74 -5.05 10.84
N ALA A 31 -0.24 -4.27 10.41
CA ALA A 31 -0.40 -2.89 10.88
C ALA A 31 -0.73 -2.81 12.37
N TYR A 32 -1.56 -3.73 12.84
CA TYR A 32 -1.92 -3.79 14.26
C TYR A 32 -0.72 -4.18 15.12
N GLU A 33 0.00 -5.22 14.75
CA GLU A 33 1.18 -5.67 15.49
C GLU A 33 2.28 -4.62 15.53
N ALA A 34 2.41 -3.82 14.49
CA ALA A 34 3.38 -2.73 14.44
C ALA A 34 2.93 -1.48 15.20
N GLY A 35 1.70 -1.45 15.70
CA GLY A 35 1.19 -0.31 16.47
C GLY A 35 0.68 0.85 15.62
N PHE A 36 0.30 0.60 14.37
CA PHE A 36 -0.18 1.64 13.46
C PHE A 36 -1.68 1.81 13.44
N VAL A 37 -2.42 0.81 13.94
CA VAL A 37 -3.87 0.89 14.06
C VAL A 37 -4.27 0.41 15.46
N LYS A 38 -5.37 0.98 15.98
CA LYS A 38 -5.88 0.62 17.33
C LYS A 38 -6.65 -0.68 17.30
N ASN A 39 -7.39 -0.94 16.23
CA ASN A 39 -8.27 -2.10 16.09
C ASN A 39 -8.04 -2.74 14.73
N GLU A 40 -7.55 -3.97 14.75
CA GLU A 40 -7.23 -4.73 13.54
C GLU A 40 -8.45 -4.93 12.65
N ASN A 41 -9.56 -5.35 13.23
CA ASN A 41 -10.78 -5.62 12.47
C ASN A 41 -11.38 -4.35 11.85
N ALA A 42 -11.32 -3.23 12.57
CA ALA A 42 -11.82 -1.95 12.05
C ALA A 42 -11.03 -1.52 10.81
N TYR A 43 -9.71 -1.71 10.82
CA TYR A 43 -8.88 -1.40 9.67
C TYR A 43 -9.16 -2.36 8.51
N PHE A 44 -9.30 -3.65 8.80
CA PHE A 44 -9.68 -4.64 7.79
C PHE A 44 -10.99 -4.26 7.11
N GLU A 45 -12.02 -3.95 7.88
CA GLU A 45 -13.33 -3.55 7.32
C GLU A 45 -13.24 -2.24 6.54
N GLY A 46 -12.42 -1.31 7.02
CA GLY A 46 -12.17 -0.05 6.30
C GLY A 46 -11.58 -0.28 4.92
N MET A 47 -10.63 -1.20 4.80
CA MET A 47 -10.08 -1.56 3.49
C MET A 47 -11.13 -2.20 2.58
N CYS A 48 -11.97 -3.07 3.14
CA CYS A 48 -13.06 -3.67 2.38
C CYS A 48 -14.04 -2.63 1.85
N GLU A 49 -14.40 -1.67 2.68
CA GLU A 49 -15.30 -0.58 2.28
C GLU A 49 -14.66 0.30 1.20
N ARG A 50 -13.38 0.62 1.35
CA ARG A 50 -12.67 1.42 0.36
C ARG A 50 -12.61 0.70 -0.99
N GLU A 51 -12.40 -0.60 -0.98
CA GLU A 51 -12.31 -1.41 -2.20
C GLU A 51 -13.64 -1.43 -2.97
N LYS A 52 -14.76 -1.31 -2.28
CA LYS A 52 -16.08 -1.25 -2.92
C LYS A 52 -16.27 0.02 -3.76
N GLU A 53 -15.59 1.10 -3.41
CA GLU A 53 -15.68 2.36 -4.14
C GLU A 53 -14.99 2.28 -5.50
N ALA A 54 -13.78 1.73 -5.52
CA ALA A 54 -13.00 1.52 -6.74
C ALA A 54 -11.84 0.59 -6.40
N THR A 55 -11.38 -0.19 -7.36
CA THR A 55 -10.28 -1.13 -7.11
C THR A 55 -8.99 -0.40 -6.72
N THR A 56 -8.28 -0.96 -5.76
CA THR A 56 -6.92 -0.53 -5.40
C THR A 56 -5.86 -1.33 -6.15
N GLY A 57 -6.26 -2.33 -6.94
CA GLY A 57 -5.35 -3.05 -7.82
C GLY A 57 -4.93 -2.14 -8.95
N PHE A 58 -3.64 -1.83 -9.03
CA PHE A 58 -3.13 -0.86 -9.97
C PHE A 58 -2.82 -1.51 -11.31
N GLN A 59 -1.63 -2.02 -11.48
CA GLN A 59 -1.25 -2.75 -12.70
C GLN A 59 -0.04 -3.64 -12.41
N ASP A 60 0.22 -4.58 -13.31
CA ASP A 60 1.42 -5.40 -13.27
C ASP A 60 1.58 -6.18 -11.97
N GLY A 61 0.45 -6.62 -11.40
CA GLY A 61 0.45 -7.46 -10.21
C GLY A 61 0.64 -6.71 -8.90
N ILE A 62 0.49 -5.39 -8.89
CA ILE A 62 0.69 -4.57 -7.69
C ILE A 62 -0.59 -3.85 -7.31
N ALA A 63 -0.93 -3.88 -6.02
CA ALA A 63 -2.08 -3.17 -5.46
C ALA A 63 -1.63 -2.23 -4.34
N ILE A 64 -2.43 -1.19 -4.09
CA ILE A 64 -2.20 -0.25 -3.00
C ILE A 64 -3.46 -0.18 -2.13
N PRO A 65 -3.80 -1.26 -1.42
CA PRO A 65 -4.96 -1.23 -0.54
C PRO A 65 -4.74 -0.27 0.61
N HIS A 66 -5.77 0.42 1.02
CA HIS A 66 -5.65 1.40 2.08
C HIS A 66 -7.00 1.69 2.73
N SER A 67 -6.95 2.35 3.88
CA SER A 67 -8.14 2.89 4.53
C SER A 67 -7.76 4.17 5.27
N LYS A 68 -8.54 5.21 5.06
CA LYS A 68 -8.49 6.43 5.86
C LYS A 68 -9.52 6.25 6.95
N HIS A 69 -9.07 6.03 8.17
CA HIS A 69 -9.95 5.61 9.26
C HIS A 69 -9.48 6.15 10.61
N ALA A 70 -10.43 6.37 11.50
CA ALA A 70 -10.15 6.83 12.87
C ALA A 70 -9.28 5.83 13.67
N THR A 71 -9.32 4.55 13.31
CA THR A 71 -8.49 3.53 13.96
C THR A 71 -7.01 3.63 13.60
N CYS A 72 -6.67 4.34 12.51
CA CYS A 72 -5.28 4.54 12.10
C CYS A 72 -4.62 5.59 12.99
N ILE A 73 -3.54 5.21 13.64
CA ILE A 73 -2.81 6.06 14.59
C ILE A 73 -1.82 6.97 13.87
N LYS A 74 -1.14 6.43 12.87
CA LYS A 74 -0.11 7.14 12.11
C LYS A 74 0.00 6.61 10.69
N PRO A 75 0.53 7.40 9.75
CA PRO A 75 0.70 6.93 8.37
C PRO A 75 1.76 5.83 8.32
N GLY A 76 1.49 4.79 7.56
CA GLY A 76 2.43 3.68 7.40
C GLY A 76 2.25 2.96 6.08
N ILE A 77 3.31 2.29 5.66
CA ILE A 77 3.32 1.43 4.47
C ILE A 77 3.68 0.02 4.93
N PHE A 78 2.86 -0.95 4.53
CA PHE A 78 3.09 -2.37 4.83
C PHE A 78 3.15 -3.12 3.52
N LEU A 79 4.31 -3.67 3.19
CA LEU A 79 4.53 -4.42 1.96
C LEU A 79 4.32 -5.90 2.24
N VAL A 80 3.39 -6.51 1.50
CA VAL A 80 3.17 -7.95 1.56
C VAL A 80 3.38 -8.52 0.17
N LYS A 81 4.26 -9.51 0.08
CA LYS A 81 4.49 -10.24 -1.15
C LYS A 81 3.84 -11.61 -1.02
N PHE A 82 2.93 -11.94 -1.95
CA PHE A 82 2.12 -13.16 -1.88
C PHE A 82 2.75 -14.28 -2.70
N GLU A 83 2.78 -15.48 -2.13
CA GLU A 83 3.19 -16.67 -2.86
C GLU A 83 2.15 -17.04 -3.92
N HIS A 84 0.87 -16.89 -3.58
CA HIS A 84 -0.23 -17.20 -4.50
C HIS A 84 -0.75 -15.92 -5.13
N PRO A 85 -0.83 -15.85 -6.48
CA PRO A 85 -1.46 -14.71 -7.14
C PRO A 85 -2.92 -14.57 -6.69
N ILE A 86 -3.34 -13.34 -6.42
CA ILE A 86 -4.67 -13.08 -5.85
C ILE A 86 -5.54 -12.31 -6.83
N ALA A 87 -6.72 -12.85 -7.14
CA ALA A 87 -7.71 -12.17 -7.97
C ALA A 87 -8.15 -10.90 -7.24
N TRP A 88 -7.97 -9.74 -7.87
CA TRP A 88 -8.18 -8.44 -7.24
C TRP A 88 -9.17 -7.54 -7.96
N ASN A 89 -9.45 -7.86 -9.21
CA ASN A 89 -10.19 -6.96 -10.09
C ASN A 89 -9.40 -5.66 -10.33
N ALA A 90 -8.10 -5.82 -10.58
CA ALA A 90 -7.20 -4.71 -10.85
C ALA A 90 -7.55 -4.01 -12.17
N LEU A 91 -7.03 -2.79 -12.34
CA LEU A 91 -7.31 -1.98 -13.54
C LEU A 91 -6.93 -2.69 -14.85
N ASP A 92 -5.87 -3.50 -14.84
CA ASP A 92 -5.42 -4.27 -16.01
C ASP A 92 -5.97 -5.70 -16.03
N GLY A 93 -6.77 -6.10 -15.03
CA GLY A 93 -7.33 -7.44 -14.93
C GLY A 93 -6.36 -8.52 -14.46
N GLU A 94 -5.10 -8.16 -14.20
CA GLU A 94 -4.10 -9.14 -13.76
C GLU A 94 -4.22 -9.44 -12.26
N PRO A 95 -3.86 -10.66 -11.81
CA PRO A 95 -3.84 -10.97 -10.39
C PRO A 95 -2.72 -10.21 -9.67
N VAL A 96 -2.91 -9.99 -8.38
CA VAL A 96 -1.96 -9.25 -7.54
C VAL A 96 -0.95 -10.19 -6.90
N GLN A 97 0.31 -9.81 -6.94
CA GLN A 97 1.43 -10.53 -6.33
C GLN A 97 2.02 -9.74 -5.16
N VAL A 98 1.92 -8.42 -5.20
CA VAL A 98 2.49 -7.53 -4.18
C VAL A 98 1.45 -6.49 -3.79
N ALA A 99 1.25 -6.29 -2.49
CA ALA A 99 0.40 -5.23 -1.99
C ALA A 99 1.20 -4.27 -1.12
N LEU A 100 0.97 -2.99 -1.32
CA LEU A 100 1.47 -1.92 -0.47
C LEU A 100 0.28 -1.40 0.33
N GLY A 101 0.10 -1.93 1.53
CA GLY A 101 -0.99 -1.53 2.41
C GLY A 101 -0.67 -0.21 3.10
N LEU A 102 -1.59 0.75 3.07
CA LEU A 102 -1.37 2.05 3.69
C LEU A 102 -2.34 2.27 4.84
N THR A 103 -1.81 2.75 5.97
CA THR A 103 -2.62 3.25 7.07
C THR A 103 -2.69 4.77 6.95
N ILE A 104 -3.90 5.32 6.96
CA ILE A 104 -4.12 6.74 6.75
C ILE A 104 -4.94 7.29 7.91
N PRO A 105 -4.33 8.07 8.83
CA PRO A 105 -5.10 8.71 9.90
C PRO A 105 -6.15 9.64 9.33
N GLU A 106 -7.31 9.67 9.95
CA GLU A 106 -8.44 10.46 9.48
C GLU A 106 -8.15 11.96 9.51
N ASP A 107 -7.36 12.40 10.49
CA ASP A 107 -7.00 13.79 10.70
C ASP A 107 -5.53 14.08 10.41
N GLY A 108 -4.87 13.21 9.65
CA GLY A 108 -3.41 13.26 9.44
C GLY A 108 -2.89 14.33 8.49
N GLY A 109 -3.73 15.26 8.04
CA GLY A 109 -3.32 16.31 7.12
C GLY A 109 -2.91 15.78 5.74
N ASP A 110 -1.85 16.36 5.15
CA ASP A 110 -1.43 16.05 3.78
C ASP A 110 -0.41 14.91 3.68
N VAL A 111 0.04 14.36 4.80
CA VAL A 111 1.11 13.34 4.80
C VAL A 111 0.74 12.13 3.96
N HIS A 112 -0.49 11.65 4.10
CA HIS A 112 -0.95 10.48 3.34
C HIS A 112 -1.02 10.76 1.83
N LEU A 113 -1.42 11.98 1.44
CA LEU A 113 -1.45 12.37 0.02
C LEU A 113 -0.04 12.39 -0.57
N ARG A 114 0.95 12.83 0.19
CA ARG A 114 2.34 12.81 -0.26
C ARG A 114 2.82 11.39 -0.48
N ILE A 115 2.56 10.51 0.47
CA ILE A 115 2.97 9.11 0.37
C ILE A 115 2.32 8.45 -0.84
N LEU A 116 1.00 8.59 -0.96
CA LEU A 116 0.25 8.03 -2.10
C LEU A 116 0.75 8.58 -3.43
N SER A 117 0.93 9.89 -3.51
CA SER A 117 1.38 10.56 -4.72
C SER A 117 2.76 10.07 -5.16
N LYS A 118 3.69 9.93 -4.23
CA LYS A 118 5.04 9.46 -4.53
C LYS A 118 5.07 8.00 -4.95
N LEU A 119 4.30 7.16 -4.27
CA LEU A 119 4.18 5.76 -4.65
C LEU A 119 3.56 5.62 -6.04
N ALA A 120 2.49 6.37 -6.31
CA ALA A 120 1.83 6.36 -7.61
C ALA A 120 2.78 6.73 -8.73
N ARG A 121 3.59 7.74 -8.51
CA ARG A 121 4.56 8.21 -9.46
C ARG A 121 5.60 7.13 -9.76
N LYS A 122 6.10 6.47 -8.72
CA LYS A 122 7.04 5.36 -8.88
C LYS A 122 6.41 4.18 -9.61
N MET A 123 5.13 3.95 -9.40
CA MET A 123 4.40 2.85 -10.05
C MET A 123 4.30 3.00 -11.58
N ILE A 124 4.52 4.20 -12.12
CA ILE A 124 4.60 4.42 -13.56
C ILE A 124 5.86 3.76 -14.13
N SER A 125 6.92 3.67 -13.33
CA SER A 125 8.19 3.06 -13.74
C SER A 125 8.08 1.54 -13.76
N GLU A 126 8.31 0.94 -14.93
CA GLU A 126 8.38 -0.52 -15.07
C GLU A 126 9.52 -1.09 -14.22
N GLU A 127 10.63 -0.39 -14.14
CA GLU A 127 11.78 -0.79 -13.32
C GLU A 127 11.39 -0.93 -11.85
N PHE A 128 10.64 0.03 -11.32
CA PHE A 128 10.16 0.00 -9.94
C PHE A 128 9.23 -1.21 -9.71
N ARG A 129 8.26 -1.40 -10.60
CA ARG A 129 7.31 -2.52 -10.49
C ARG A 129 8.03 -3.87 -10.57
N THR A 130 8.97 -3.99 -11.50
CA THR A 130 9.76 -5.22 -11.66
C THR A 130 10.58 -5.51 -10.39
N ALA A 131 11.20 -4.49 -9.81
CA ALA A 131 11.99 -4.65 -8.58
C ALA A 131 11.12 -5.16 -7.42
N LEU A 132 9.88 -4.67 -7.29
CA LEU A 132 8.95 -5.17 -6.28
C LEU A 132 8.56 -6.62 -6.51
N LYS A 133 8.33 -7.00 -7.76
CA LYS A 133 7.89 -8.37 -8.08
C LYS A 133 9.02 -9.39 -8.00
N THR A 134 10.23 -8.99 -8.32
CA THR A 134 11.38 -9.90 -8.38
C THR A 134 12.22 -9.95 -7.10
N GLY A 135 12.04 -8.99 -6.19
CA GLY A 135 12.75 -8.98 -4.92
C GLY A 135 12.42 -10.24 -4.12
N THR A 136 13.46 -10.96 -3.66
CA THR A 136 13.30 -12.25 -2.99
C THR A 136 13.60 -12.21 -1.50
N ASP A 137 14.11 -11.10 -0.99
CA ASP A 137 14.39 -10.94 0.43
C ASP A 137 13.97 -9.55 0.94
N VAL A 138 13.89 -9.43 2.24
CA VAL A 138 13.46 -8.20 2.92
C VAL A 138 14.34 -7.02 2.55
N GLU A 139 15.64 -7.21 2.50
CA GLU A 139 16.57 -6.12 2.23
C GLU A 139 16.39 -5.54 0.81
N ALA A 140 16.22 -6.41 -0.18
CA ALA A 140 15.99 -5.96 -1.56
C ALA A 140 14.72 -5.15 -1.67
N LEU A 141 13.62 -5.61 -1.07
CA LEU A 141 12.34 -4.90 -1.09
C LEU A 141 12.40 -3.61 -0.27
N TYR A 142 13.09 -3.64 0.86
CA TYR A 142 13.26 -2.45 1.69
C TYR A 142 13.92 -1.32 0.90
N GLU A 143 15.01 -1.63 0.19
CA GLU A 143 15.74 -0.63 -0.60
C GLU A 143 14.89 0.01 -1.69
N VAL A 144 14.02 -0.77 -2.33
CA VAL A 144 13.13 -0.26 -3.39
C VAL A 144 12.20 0.81 -2.84
N ILE A 145 11.55 0.55 -1.70
CA ILE A 145 10.61 1.50 -1.11
C ILE A 145 11.35 2.63 -0.39
N ALA A 146 12.45 2.32 0.29
CA ALA A 146 13.23 3.34 1.01
C ALA A 146 13.80 4.40 0.07
N ALA A 147 14.03 4.06 -1.19
CA ALA A 147 14.51 5.01 -2.20
C ALA A 147 13.43 6.00 -2.65
N VAL A 148 12.17 5.75 -2.29
CA VAL A 148 11.08 6.70 -2.58
C VAL A 148 11.21 7.86 -1.61
N GLU A 149 11.59 9.02 -2.11
CA GLU A 149 11.77 10.21 -1.28
C GLU A 149 10.55 11.09 -1.32
N LEU A 150 10.23 11.68 -0.16
CA LEU A 150 9.12 12.62 -0.04
C LEU A 150 9.61 14.01 -0.45
N GLU A 151 9.95 14.13 -1.74
CA GLU A 151 10.51 15.36 -2.28
C GLU A 151 9.47 16.37 -2.73
N ALA A 152 10.00 17.49 -3.07
CA ALA A 152 9.46 18.69 -3.74
C ALA A 152 7.96 18.75 -4.01
N ILE A 153 7.39 19.76 -3.46
CA ILE A 153 5.95 20.06 -3.42
C ILE A 153 5.37 20.38 -4.81
N ASP A 154 6.16 20.91 -5.72
CA ASP A 154 5.70 21.48 -6.99
C ASP A 154 5.13 20.46 -7.98
N SER A 155 5.65 19.24 -8.01
CA SER A 155 5.11 18.16 -8.84
C SER A 155 4.12 17.30 -8.07
N TYR A 156 3.99 17.55 -6.80
CA TYR A 156 3.18 16.81 -5.86
C TYR A 156 1.68 17.09 -6.02
N GLU A 157 1.28 18.36 -6.09
CA GLU A 157 -0.13 18.72 -6.16
C GLU A 157 -0.81 18.18 -7.42
N GLU A 158 -0.15 18.30 -8.56
CA GLU A 158 -0.66 17.81 -9.82
C GLU A 158 -0.85 16.30 -9.82
N ASN A 159 0.15 15.58 -9.33
CA ASN A 159 0.10 14.12 -9.25
C ASN A 159 -0.90 13.63 -8.21
N ALA A 160 -1.00 14.31 -7.08
CA ALA A 160 -1.94 13.96 -6.02
C ALA A 160 -3.38 14.06 -6.50
N CYS A 161 -3.68 15.08 -7.31
CA CYS A 161 -5.01 15.29 -7.86
C CYS A 161 -5.42 14.13 -8.77
N VAL A 162 -4.56 13.77 -9.72
CA VAL A 162 -4.81 12.66 -10.66
C VAL A 162 -4.94 11.35 -9.90
N PHE A 163 -4.06 11.11 -8.95
CA PHE A 163 -4.03 9.86 -8.20
C PHE A 163 -5.23 9.73 -7.27
N SER A 164 -5.62 10.81 -6.61
CA SER A 164 -6.82 10.83 -5.77
C SER A 164 -8.06 10.46 -6.57
N TYR A 165 -8.17 10.98 -7.77
CA TYR A 165 -9.27 10.67 -8.67
C TYR A 165 -9.28 9.18 -9.04
N THR A 166 -8.12 8.66 -9.44
CA THR A 166 -7.97 7.27 -9.85
C THR A 166 -8.27 6.29 -8.71
N LEU A 167 -7.86 6.62 -7.49
CA LEU A 167 -8.07 5.77 -6.32
C LEU A 167 -9.35 6.10 -5.53
N GLY A 168 -10.08 7.13 -5.93
CA GLY A 168 -11.30 7.52 -5.25
C GLY A 168 -11.07 8.17 -3.88
N LEU A 169 -9.97 8.89 -3.72
CA LEU A 169 -9.64 9.55 -2.46
C LEU A 169 -10.25 10.96 -2.34
#